data_56066df4844ce679f43b7066cf2de0cb
#
_entry.id   56066df4844ce679f43b7066cf2de0cb
#
_cell.length_a   1.000
_cell.length_b   1.000
_cell.length_c   1.000
_cell.angle_alpha   90.00
_cell.angle_beta   90.00
_cell.angle_gamma   90.00
#
_symmetry.space_group_name_H-M   'P 1'
#
loop_
_entity.id
_entity.type
_entity.pdbx_description
1 polymer ?
#
loop_
_entity_poly.entity_id
_entity_poly.type
_entity_poly.pdbx_seq_one_letter_code
_entity_poly.pdbx_strand_id
1 'polypeptide(L)'
;MPTMADYAKQPIADRLKRCERTPDEMAAAIQGQSEAVLARRPDAKNWAAKECACHLRDAEEFFGAILKTVPAQDKPAFPFPDADTIAADRQYLKSDAAQAVAEFRRRRQETLRLTRALTPEQWKRGFSVGGNAMTLDALSALMAWHDDNHLAQLKRALEGKA
;
A
#
# COMPACT_ATOMS: atom_id res chain seq x y z
N MET A 1 10.11 -2.67 13.72
CA MET A 1 8.89 -2.33 12.95
C MET A 1 7.78 -3.25 13.38
N PRO A 2 6.53 -2.79 13.59
CA PRO A 2 5.41 -3.66 13.96
C PRO A 2 5.18 -4.73 12.89
N THR A 3 4.72 -5.90 13.30
CA THR A 3 4.30 -6.98 12.41
C THR A 3 2.83 -6.80 12.01
N MET A 4 2.38 -7.50 10.97
CA MET A 4 0.95 -7.53 10.61
C MET A 4 0.08 -8.00 11.81
N ALA A 5 0.58 -8.96 12.60
CA ALA A 5 -0.10 -9.44 13.81
C ALA A 5 -0.22 -8.37 14.90
N ASP A 6 0.73 -7.45 14.99
CA ASP A 6 0.65 -6.33 15.94
C ASP A 6 -0.40 -5.31 15.51
N TYR A 7 -0.52 -5.07 14.19
CA TYR A 7 -1.62 -4.26 13.66
C TYR A 7 -2.98 -4.92 13.85
N ALA A 8 -3.09 -6.23 13.69
CA ALA A 8 -4.35 -6.95 13.90
C ALA A 8 -4.91 -6.81 15.33
N LYS A 9 -4.06 -6.53 16.32
CA LYS A 9 -4.45 -6.28 17.72
C LYS A 9 -4.92 -4.84 17.97
N GLN A 10 -4.63 -3.90 17.06
CA GLN A 10 -5.02 -2.50 17.21
C GLN A 10 -6.48 -2.30 16.79
N PRO A 11 -7.19 -1.29 17.30
CA PRO A 11 -8.48 -0.88 16.78
C PRO A 11 -8.41 -0.53 15.28
N ILE A 12 -9.45 -0.86 14.51
CA ILE A 12 -9.53 -0.52 13.08
C ILE A 12 -9.31 0.98 12.85
N ALA A 13 -9.87 1.82 13.71
CA ALA A 13 -9.71 3.28 13.61
C ALA A 13 -8.24 3.73 13.66
N ASP A 14 -7.40 3.08 14.46
CA ASP A 14 -5.98 3.42 14.57
C ASP A 14 -5.19 2.94 13.36
N ARG A 15 -5.53 1.76 12.82
CA ARG A 15 -4.97 1.27 11.54
C ARG A 15 -5.30 2.23 10.39
N LEU A 16 -6.54 2.70 10.29
CA LEU A 16 -6.95 3.66 9.25
C LEU A 16 -6.26 5.01 9.42
N LYS A 17 -6.08 5.51 10.66
CA LYS A 17 -5.27 6.71 10.93
C LYS A 17 -3.81 6.54 10.50
N ARG A 18 -3.24 5.31 10.66
CA ARG A 18 -1.89 5.02 10.16
C ARG A 18 -1.84 5.17 8.64
N CYS A 19 -2.76 4.53 7.94
CA CYS A 19 -2.86 4.60 6.48
C CYS A 19 -3.08 6.05 5.97
N GLU A 20 -3.81 6.87 6.70
CA GLU A 20 -4.10 8.26 6.34
C GLU A 20 -2.83 9.13 6.30
N ARG A 21 -1.84 8.86 7.16
CA ARG A 21 -0.60 9.64 7.24
C ARG A 21 0.46 9.25 6.21
N THR A 22 0.41 8.04 5.68
CA THR A 22 1.45 7.50 4.79
C THR A 22 1.77 8.39 3.59
N PRO A 23 0.78 8.95 2.85
CA PRO A 23 1.09 9.81 1.69
C PRO A 23 1.86 11.09 2.07
N ASP A 24 1.58 11.67 3.24
CA ASP A 24 2.28 12.87 3.72
C ASP A 24 3.72 12.54 4.15
N GLU A 25 3.90 11.41 4.84
CA GLU A 25 5.23 10.93 5.24
C GLU A 25 6.09 10.58 4.03
N MET A 26 5.51 10.00 2.97
CA MET A 26 6.22 9.74 1.71
C MET A 26 6.58 11.04 1.00
N ALA A 27 5.65 11.98 0.89
CA ALA A 27 5.90 13.29 0.29
C ALA A 27 7.06 14.01 0.99
N ALA A 28 7.05 14.02 2.33
CA ALA A 28 8.13 14.61 3.11
C ALA A 28 9.47 13.90 2.89
N ALA A 29 9.48 12.56 2.78
CA ALA A 29 10.71 11.79 2.58
C ALA A 29 11.37 12.04 1.21
N ILE A 30 10.58 12.22 0.14
CA ILE A 30 11.11 12.46 -1.21
C ILE A 30 11.38 13.94 -1.51
N GLN A 31 10.91 14.85 -0.66
CA GLN A 31 11.06 16.29 -0.87
C GLN A 31 12.53 16.69 -0.95
N GLY A 32 12.92 17.42 -2.01
CA GLY A 32 14.29 17.89 -2.21
C GLY A 32 15.29 16.82 -2.65
N GLN A 33 14.85 15.56 -2.82
CA GLN A 33 15.71 14.51 -3.34
C GLN A 33 15.93 14.67 -4.84
N SER A 34 17.15 14.41 -5.32
CA SER A 34 17.45 14.43 -6.75
C SER A 34 16.87 13.19 -7.45
N GLU A 35 16.59 13.30 -8.75
CA GLU A 35 16.14 12.16 -9.56
C GLU A 35 17.13 10.98 -9.49
N ALA A 36 18.45 11.27 -9.45
CA ALA A 36 19.47 10.24 -9.32
C ALA A 36 19.35 9.45 -8.01
N VAL A 37 18.98 10.10 -6.91
CA VAL A 37 18.75 9.45 -5.61
C VAL A 37 17.43 8.68 -5.64
N LEU A 38 16.37 9.26 -6.17
CA LEU A 38 15.03 8.64 -6.25
C LEU A 38 15.01 7.38 -7.13
N ALA A 39 15.80 7.36 -8.20
CA ALA A 39 15.84 6.24 -9.16
C ALA A 39 16.94 5.20 -8.86
N ARG A 40 17.79 5.44 -7.85
CA ARG A 40 18.87 4.52 -7.48
C ARG A 40 18.32 3.33 -6.72
N ARG A 41 18.42 2.12 -7.31
CA ARG A 41 18.22 0.88 -6.57
C ARG A 41 19.42 0.62 -5.66
N PRO A 42 19.23 0.20 -4.41
CA PRO A 42 20.33 -0.21 -3.52
C PRO A 42 21.14 -1.37 -4.10
N ASP A 43 20.45 -2.32 -4.71
CA ASP A 43 21.01 -3.48 -5.42
C ASP A 43 20.00 -4.02 -6.46
N ALA A 44 20.34 -5.14 -7.11
CA ALA A 44 19.51 -5.74 -8.15
C ALA A 44 18.15 -6.29 -7.65
N LYS A 45 18.00 -6.54 -6.35
CA LYS A 45 16.81 -7.16 -5.75
C LYS A 45 15.91 -6.17 -5.01
N ASN A 46 16.44 -4.99 -4.68
CA ASN A 46 15.73 -4.02 -3.87
C ASN A 46 15.31 -2.81 -4.71
N TRP A 47 14.08 -2.39 -4.52
CA TRP A 47 13.48 -1.28 -5.25
C TRP A 47 14.10 0.07 -4.87
N ALA A 48 14.15 0.96 -5.85
CA ALA A 48 14.44 2.38 -5.65
C ALA A 48 13.28 3.08 -4.91
N ALA A 49 13.56 4.23 -4.33
CA ALA A 49 12.55 5.00 -3.59
C ALA A 49 11.32 5.34 -4.44
N LYS A 50 11.50 5.71 -5.72
CA LYS A 50 10.39 5.98 -6.64
C LYS A 50 9.56 4.74 -6.96
N GLU A 51 10.16 3.56 -7.00
CA GLU A 51 9.44 2.30 -7.22
C GLU A 51 8.54 1.97 -6.03
N CYS A 52 9.00 2.22 -4.79
CA CYS A 52 8.16 2.08 -3.60
C CYS A 52 6.94 3.03 -3.64
N ALA A 53 7.13 4.28 -4.11
CA ALA A 53 6.04 5.24 -4.27
C ALA A 53 5.02 4.78 -5.31
N CYS A 54 5.48 4.30 -6.47
CA CYS A 54 4.62 3.75 -7.51
C CYS A 54 3.87 2.51 -7.05
N HIS A 55 4.54 1.63 -6.30
CA HIS A 55 3.92 0.43 -5.76
C HIS A 55 2.78 0.76 -4.80
N LEU A 56 2.97 1.67 -3.85
CA LEU A 56 1.89 2.07 -2.93
C LEU A 56 0.72 2.74 -3.69
N ARG A 57 1.00 3.55 -4.71
CA ARG A 57 -0.04 4.09 -5.60
C ARG A 57 -0.87 2.98 -6.24
N ASP A 58 -0.21 1.95 -6.75
CA ASP A 58 -0.89 0.90 -7.52
C ASP A 58 -1.53 -0.16 -6.62
N ALA A 59 -1.02 -0.38 -5.41
CA ALA A 59 -1.66 -1.21 -4.40
C ALA A 59 -3.08 -0.70 -4.03
N GLU A 60 -3.33 0.60 -4.14
CA GLU A 60 -4.67 1.17 -3.91
C GLU A 60 -5.72 0.68 -4.94
N GLU A 61 -5.32 0.33 -6.15
CA GLU A 61 -6.22 -0.27 -7.14
C GLU A 61 -6.72 -1.63 -6.63
N PHE A 62 -5.81 -2.42 -6.09
CA PHE A 62 -6.11 -3.73 -5.54
C PHE A 62 -6.96 -3.64 -4.27
N PHE A 63 -6.59 -2.80 -3.31
CA PHE A 63 -7.37 -2.57 -2.10
C PHE A 63 -8.77 -2.02 -2.41
N GLY A 64 -8.85 -1.06 -3.33
CA GLY A 64 -10.12 -0.49 -3.78
C GLY A 64 -11.04 -1.51 -4.44
N ALA A 65 -10.50 -2.43 -5.25
CA ALA A 65 -11.27 -3.52 -5.86
C ALA A 65 -11.87 -4.45 -4.80
N ILE A 66 -11.07 -4.85 -3.79
CA ILE A 66 -11.54 -5.67 -2.68
C ILE A 66 -12.65 -4.94 -1.90
N LEU A 67 -12.43 -3.69 -1.52
CA LEU A 67 -13.38 -2.89 -0.73
C LEU A 67 -14.69 -2.59 -1.44
N LYS A 68 -14.71 -2.57 -2.77
CA LYS A 68 -15.93 -2.43 -3.57
C LYS A 68 -16.68 -3.75 -3.74
N THR A 69 -15.95 -4.86 -3.82
CA THR A 69 -16.53 -6.17 -4.17
C THR A 69 -17.02 -6.94 -2.94
N VAL A 70 -16.19 -7.06 -1.90
CA VAL A 70 -16.46 -7.92 -0.74
C VAL A 70 -17.73 -7.54 0.03
N PRO A 71 -18.08 -6.24 0.20
CA PRO A 71 -19.33 -5.88 0.88
C PRO A 71 -20.62 -6.38 0.19
N ALA A 72 -20.55 -6.66 -1.13
CA ALA A 72 -21.69 -7.05 -1.95
C ALA A 72 -21.68 -8.52 -2.38
N GLN A 73 -20.52 -9.19 -2.38
CA GLN A 73 -20.38 -10.58 -2.85
C GLN A 73 -19.97 -11.50 -1.70
N ASP A 74 -20.43 -12.76 -1.77
CA ASP A 74 -20.03 -13.77 -0.79
C ASP A 74 -18.69 -14.40 -1.18
N LYS A 75 -17.71 -14.28 -0.29
CA LYS A 75 -16.37 -14.89 -0.38
C LYS A 75 -15.71 -14.79 -1.77
N PRO A 76 -15.63 -13.60 -2.38
CA PRO A 76 -14.97 -13.47 -3.68
C PRO A 76 -13.50 -13.83 -3.58
N ALA A 77 -12.92 -14.31 -4.69
CA ALA A 77 -11.52 -14.65 -4.80
C ALA A 77 -10.79 -13.63 -5.70
N PHE A 78 -9.61 -13.20 -5.27
CA PHE A 78 -8.75 -12.30 -6.03
C PHE A 78 -7.42 -13.00 -6.32
N PRO A 79 -6.80 -12.78 -7.48
CA PRO A 79 -5.45 -13.23 -7.74
C PRO A 79 -4.47 -12.49 -6.82
N PHE A 80 -3.36 -13.14 -6.45
CA PHE A 80 -2.27 -12.44 -5.79
C PHE A 80 -1.54 -11.55 -6.80
N PRO A 81 -1.39 -10.23 -6.56
CA PRO A 81 -0.71 -9.34 -7.49
C PRO A 81 0.80 -9.60 -7.44
N ASP A 82 1.40 -9.87 -8.60
CA ASP A 82 2.86 -9.93 -8.74
C ASP A 82 3.42 -8.52 -8.85
N ALA A 83 3.96 -8.01 -7.75
CA ALA A 83 4.44 -6.65 -7.65
C ALA A 83 5.64 -6.35 -8.56
N ASP A 84 6.53 -7.31 -8.78
CA ASP A 84 7.70 -7.13 -9.65
C ASP A 84 7.30 -7.08 -11.12
N THR A 85 6.39 -7.95 -11.54
CA THR A 85 5.81 -7.89 -12.90
C THR A 85 5.09 -6.56 -13.13
N ILE A 86 4.25 -6.11 -12.19
CA ILE A 86 3.56 -4.81 -12.28
C ILE A 86 4.55 -3.66 -12.37
N ALA A 87 5.63 -3.68 -11.58
CA ALA A 87 6.66 -2.64 -11.59
C ALA A 87 7.38 -2.57 -12.93
N ALA A 88 7.68 -3.72 -13.53
CA ALA A 88 8.31 -3.82 -14.85
C ALA A 88 7.38 -3.33 -15.96
N ASP A 89 6.15 -3.83 -16.02
CA ASP A 89 5.15 -3.51 -17.05
C ASP A 89 4.78 -2.01 -17.04
N ARG A 90 4.64 -1.44 -15.83
CA ARG A 90 4.32 -0.02 -15.64
C ARG A 90 5.55 0.88 -15.61
N GLN A 91 6.73 0.33 -15.79
CA GLN A 91 8.01 1.04 -15.90
C GLN A 91 8.23 2.03 -14.74
N TYR A 92 8.10 1.59 -13.50
CA TYR A 92 8.18 2.44 -12.30
C TYR A 92 9.42 3.34 -12.25
N LEU A 93 10.58 2.86 -12.73
CA LEU A 93 11.80 3.67 -12.80
C LEU A 93 11.72 4.87 -13.75
N LYS A 94 10.78 4.88 -14.70
CA LYS A 94 10.54 6.02 -15.60
C LYS A 94 9.46 6.98 -15.09
N SER A 95 8.78 6.62 -13.99
CA SER A 95 7.71 7.43 -13.40
C SER A 95 8.29 8.61 -12.62
N ASP A 96 7.50 9.67 -12.49
CA ASP A 96 7.78 10.78 -11.58
C ASP A 96 7.35 10.42 -10.15
N ALA A 97 8.25 10.52 -9.18
CA ALA A 97 7.99 10.13 -7.80
C ALA A 97 6.98 11.05 -7.10
N ALA A 98 7.03 12.36 -7.38
CA ALA A 98 6.10 13.33 -6.77
C ALA A 98 4.67 13.12 -7.32
N GLN A 99 4.53 12.87 -8.63
CA GLN A 99 3.25 12.51 -9.22
C GLN A 99 2.72 11.19 -8.67
N ALA A 100 3.57 10.18 -8.50
CA ALA A 100 3.18 8.89 -7.90
C ALA A 100 2.64 9.07 -6.48
N VAL A 101 3.29 9.87 -5.64
CA VAL A 101 2.82 10.17 -4.28
C VAL A 101 1.52 10.99 -4.28
N ALA A 102 1.38 11.97 -5.18
CA ALA A 102 0.14 12.75 -5.29
C ALA A 102 -1.04 11.86 -5.70
N GLU A 103 -0.85 10.96 -6.66
CA GLU A 103 -1.86 10.01 -7.10
C GLU A 103 -2.16 8.96 -6.01
N PHE A 104 -1.13 8.49 -5.28
CA PHE A 104 -1.31 7.64 -4.10
C PHE A 104 -2.21 8.31 -3.07
N ARG A 105 -1.97 9.59 -2.74
CA ARG A 105 -2.81 10.37 -1.81
C ARG A 105 -4.27 10.41 -2.26
N ARG A 106 -4.51 10.69 -3.54
CA ARG A 106 -5.86 10.75 -4.12
C ARG A 106 -6.58 9.40 -4.01
N ARG A 107 -5.90 8.30 -4.39
CA ARG A 107 -6.47 6.94 -4.31
C ARG A 107 -6.70 6.50 -2.88
N ARG A 108 -5.77 6.81 -1.96
CA ARG A 108 -5.91 6.54 -0.53
C ARG A 108 -7.14 7.22 0.08
N GLN A 109 -7.45 8.44 -0.31
CA GLN A 109 -8.66 9.13 0.14
C GLN A 109 -9.92 8.34 -0.25
N GLU A 110 -9.97 7.81 -1.47
CA GLU A 110 -11.08 6.97 -1.90
C GLU A 110 -11.14 5.64 -1.12
N THR A 111 -10.01 4.98 -0.92
CA THR A 111 -9.91 3.75 -0.12
C THR A 111 -10.40 3.98 1.32
N LEU A 112 -9.97 5.08 1.94
CA LEU A 112 -10.42 5.46 3.28
C LEU A 112 -11.90 5.79 3.33
N ARG A 113 -12.45 6.42 2.29
CA ARG A 113 -13.90 6.67 2.18
C ARG A 113 -14.68 5.36 2.14
N LEU A 114 -14.21 4.38 1.35
CA LEU A 114 -14.82 3.05 1.27
C LEU A 114 -14.77 2.33 2.62
N THR A 115 -13.61 2.33 3.31
CA THR A 115 -13.47 1.68 4.61
C THR A 115 -14.35 2.29 5.69
N ARG A 116 -14.46 3.64 5.73
CA ARG A 116 -15.31 4.36 6.70
C ARG A 116 -16.81 4.14 6.49
N ALA A 117 -17.21 3.69 5.32
CA ALA A 117 -18.60 3.37 5.00
C ALA A 117 -19.00 1.94 5.38
N LEU A 118 -18.05 1.08 5.78
CA LEU A 118 -18.32 -0.32 6.12
C LEU A 118 -19.06 -0.44 7.47
N THR A 119 -20.10 -1.29 7.50
CA THR A 119 -20.77 -1.67 8.74
C THR A 119 -19.92 -2.66 9.56
N PRO A 120 -20.18 -2.82 10.88
CA PRO A 120 -19.52 -3.82 11.70
C PRO A 120 -19.61 -5.25 11.13
N GLU A 121 -20.72 -5.61 10.49
CA GLU A 121 -20.93 -6.91 9.85
C GLU A 121 -20.09 -7.03 8.59
N GLN A 122 -19.98 -5.97 7.79
CA GLN A 122 -19.18 -5.98 6.57
C GLN A 122 -17.69 -6.14 6.88
N TRP A 123 -17.18 -5.57 7.97
CA TRP A 123 -15.80 -5.79 8.40
C TRP A 123 -15.43 -7.26 8.63
N LYS A 124 -16.40 -8.10 9.01
CA LYS A 124 -16.22 -9.54 9.22
C LYS A 124 -16.30 -10.37 7.94
N ARG A 125 -16.71 -9.77 6.81
CA ARG A 125 -16.87 -10.51 5.54
C ARG A 125 -15.54 -11.05 5.05
N GLY A 126 -15.58 -12.31 4.61
CA GLY A 126 -14.43 -13.05 4.12
C GLY A 126 -14.26 -12.94 2.60
N PHE A 127 -13.02 -13.08 2.17
CA PHE A 127 -12.60 -13.22 0.78
C PHE A 127 -11.28 -14.01 0.73
N SER A 128 -10.73 -14.27 -0.45
CA SER A 128 -9.41 -14.88 -0.57
C SER A 128 -8.54 -14.12 -1.57
N VAL A 129 -7.22 -14.13 -1.32
CA VAL A 129 -6.20 -13.61 -2.22
C VAL A 129 -5.16 -14.70 -2.47
N GLY A 130 -4.98 -15.10 -3.72
CA GLY A 130 -4.07 -16.19 -4.07
C GLY A 130 -4.38 -17.49 -3.31
N GLY A 131 -5.67 -17.76 -3.01
CA GLY A 131 -6.12 -18.91 -2.23
C GLY A 131 -6.05 -18.74 -0.70
N ASN A 132 -5.43 -17.69 -0.18
CA ASN A 132 -5.35 -17.42 1.26
C ASN A 132 -6.60 -16.65 1.72
N ALA A 133 -7.33 -17.21 2.69
CA ALA A 133 -8.52 -16.59 3.25
C ALA A 133 -8.18 -15.42 4.18
N MET A 134 -8.95 -14.33 4.08
CA MET A 134 -8.88 -13.20 5.00
C MET A 134 -10.24 -12.49 5.11
N THR A 135 -10.34 -11.55 6.06
CA THR A 135 -11.52 -10.69 6.24
C THR A 135 -11.16 -9.23 5.91
N LEU A 136 -12.18 -8.37 5.77
CA LEU A 136 -11.93 -6.92 5.61
C LEU A 136 -11.24 -6.32 6.84
N ASP A 137 -11.51 -6.84 8.05
CA ASP A 137 -10.77 -6.46 9.25
C ASP A 137 -9.27 -6.78 9.10
N ALA A 138 -8.92 -8.01 8.69
CA ALA A 138 -7.54 -8.39 8.42
C ALA A 138 -6.91 -7.57 7.29
N LEU A 139 -7.69 -7.20 6.26
CA LEU A 139 -7.23 -6.30 5.20
C LEU A 139 -6.77 -4.95 5.76
N SER A 140 -7.49 -4.36 6.71
CA SER A 140 -7.07 -3.08 7.32
C SER A 140 -5.73 -3.18 8.07
N ALA A 141 -5.47 -4.33 8.71
CA ALA A 141 -4.18 -4.59 9.35
C ALA A 141 -3.06 -4.78 8.31
N LEU A 142 -3.37 -5.49 7.21
CA LEU A 142 -2.44 -5.64 6.07
C LEU A 142 -2.10 -4.27 5.48
N MET A 143 -3.07 -3.41 5.23
CA MET A 143 -2.84 -2.07 4.66
C MET A 143 -1.89 -1.24 5.54
N ALA A 144 -2.12 -1.19 6.86
CA ALA A 144 -1.27 -0.42 7.77
C ALA A 144 0.16 -0.97 7.84
N TRP A 145 0.30 -2.30 7.91
CA TRP A 145 1.61 -2.97 7.90
C TRP A 145 2.33 -2.78 6.56
N HIS A 146 1.64 -2.92 5.45
CA HIS A 146 2.16 -2.74 4.09
C HIS A 146 2.70 -1.32 3.88
N ASP A 147 1.96 -0.33 4.35
CA ASP A 147 2.37 1.07 4.30
C ASP A 147 3.68 1.31 5.05
N ASP A 148 3.78 0.85 6.31
CA ASP A 148 4.99 1.03 7.12
C ASP A 148 6.18 0.30 6.51
N ASN A 149 5.95 -0.89 5.97
CA ASN A 149 7.00 -1.69 5.35
C ASN A 149 7.61 -0.96 4.14
N HIS A 150 6.75 -0.46 3.24
CA HIS A 150 7.21 0.25 2.04
C HIS A 150 7.71 1.67 2.32
N LEU A 151 7.19 2.36 3.32
CA LEU A 151 7.76 3.64 3.77
C LEU A 151 9.17 3.45 4.36
N ALA A 152 9.38 2.40 5.14
CA ALA A 152 10.70 2.04 5.65
C ALA A 152 11.66 1.63 4.51
N GLN A 153 11.18 0.86 3.53
CA GLN A 153 11.94 0.50 2.34
C GLN A 153 12.34 1.73 1.52
N LEU A 154 11.41 2.64 1.28
CA LEU A 154 11.68 3.91 0.60
C LEU A 154 12.80 4.70 1.30
N LYS A 155 12.71 4.84 2.63
CA LYS A 155 13.72 5.56 3.42
C LYS A 155 15.09 4.89 3.32
N ARG A 156 15.17 3.56 3.42
CA ARG A 156 16.44 2.83 3.21
C ARG A 156 17.00 3.04 1.80
N ALA A 157 16.14 2.97 0.78
CA ALA A 157 16.56 3.18 -0.61
C ALA A 157 17.13 4.58 -0.84
N LEU A 158 16.56 5.63 -0.23
CA LEU A 158 17.11 6.99 -0.26
C LEU A 158 18.53 7.04 0.32
N GLU A 159 18.81 6.26 1.37
CA GLU A 159 20.13 6.14 1.98
C GLU A 159 21.08 5.20 1.19
N GLY A 160 20.60 4.54 0.13
CA GLY A 160 21.35 3.53 -0.63
C GLY A 160 21.51 2.20 0.10
N LYS A 161 20.61 1.90 1.02
CA LYS A 161 20.58 0.67 1.82
C LYS A 161 19.48 -0.28 1.33
N ALA A 162 19.75 -1.60 1.36
CA ALA A 162 18.79 -2.65 1.06
C ALA A 162 17.75 -2.84 2.19
#